data_f84a7dc0150ca507fe95852aaf826f40
#
_entry.id   f84a7dc0150ca507fe95852aaf826f40
#
_cell.length_a   1.000
_cell.length_b   1.000
_cell.length_c   1.000
_cell.angle_alpha   90.00
_cell.angle_beta   90.00
_cell.angle_gamma   90.00
#
_symmetry.space_group_name_H-M   'P 1'
#
loop_
_entity.id
_entity.type
_entity.pdbx_description
1 polymer ?
#
loop_
_entity_poly.entity_id
_entity_poly.type
_entity_poly.pdbx_seq_one_letter_code
_entity_poly.pdbx_strand_id
1 'polypeptide(L)'
;MVEPRSQLSKTQSYSESTFSDPAIATEIPNPKAETSNLNFYYNGTAHAIKNVNFKIPENQVTALIGPSGCGKTTLLRCFNRMHDLYPGNRYEGEIWLDSVNILSHRVDPIEVRMRVSMVFQKPNPFPKTIYENVAYGLRVRGEKKSSIIDEKVDKALQGAALWEEVKDRLNDLAYNLSGGQQQRLCIARALSADPEIVLFDEPTSALDPIATASIEELMSELRKKVTILIVTHSMQQAARISDYTAFMYLGELMEFNETEVMFNRPSNKRTQDYLGGRIG
;
A
#
# COMPACT_ATOMS: atom_id res chain seq x y z
N MET A 1 -45.48 -34.13 -34.99
CA MET A 1 -44.55 -34.75 -34.00
C MET A 1 -43.14 -34.32 -34.37
N VAL A 2 -42.62 -33.40 -33.63
CA VAL A 2 -41.23 -32.89 -33.80
C VAL A 2 -40.63 -32.90 -32.41
N GLU A 3 -39.59 -33.72 -32.23
CA GLU A 3 -38.86 -33.85 -30.98
C GLU A 3 -37.97 -32.62 -30.69
N PRO A 4 -37.83 -32.14 -29.45
CA PRO A 4 -36.91 -31.08 -29.11
C PRO A 4 -35.49 -31.66 -28.81
N ARG A 5 -34.49 -31.07 -29.48
CA ARG A 5 -33.06 -31.34 -29.21
C ARG A 5 -32.66 -30.82 -27.85
N SER A 6 -32.19 -31.73 -26.98
CA SER A 6 -31.50 -31.43 -25.73
C SER A 6 -30.11 -30.82 -26.01
N GLN A 7 -29.91 -29.56 -25.60
CA GLN A 7 -28.56 -28.97 -25.50
C GLN A 7 -27.99 -29.34 -24.16
N LEU A 8 -26.99 -30.19 -24.18
CA LEU A 8 -26.11 -30.46 -23.04
C LEU A 8 -25.17 -29.27 -22.82
N SER A 9 -25.39 -28.53 -21.73
CA SER A 9 -24.42 -27.56 -21.21
C SER A 9 -23.17 -28.30 -20.72
N LYS A 10 -22.06 -28.09 -21.41
CA LYS A 10 -20.74 -28.49 -20.91
C LYS A 10 -20.32 -27.52 -19.81
N THR A 11 -20.62 -27.86 -18.57
CA THR A 11 -19.93 -27.30 -17.40
C THR A 11 -18.48 -27.80 -17.43
N GLN A 12 -17.55 -26.96 -17.84
CA GLN A 12 -16.13 -27.20 -17.60
C GLN A 12 -15.88 -27.12 -16.09
N SER A 13 -15.72 -28.28 -15.46
CA SER A 13 -15.15 -28.39 -14.14
C SER A 13 -13.69 -27.99 -14.22
N TYR A 14 -13.36 -26.79 -13.73
CA TYR A 14 -11.98 -26.46 -13.42
C TYR A 14 -11.54 -27.36 -12.29
N SER A 15 -10.65 -28.31 -12.58
CA SER A 15 -9.97 -29.11 -11.59
C SER A 15 -9.25 -28.15 -10.61
N GLU A 16 -9.48 -28.34 -9.32
CA GLU A 16 -8.67 -27.77 -8.25
C GLU A 16 -7.22 -28.25 -8.44
N SER A 17 -6.44 -27.47 -9.17
CA SER A 17 -4.99 -27.70 -9.30
C SER A 17 -4.36 -27.29 -7.98
N THR A 18 -3.70 -28.24 -7.34
CA THR A 18 -2.77 -28.10 -6.23
C THR A 18 -2.07 -26.75 -6.27
N PHE A 19 -2.37 -25.89 -5.28
CA PHE A 19 -1.67 -24.63 -5.09
C PHE A 19 -0.23 -24.97 -4.75
N SER A 20 0.70 -24.64 -5.63
CA SER A 20 2.13 -24.67 -5.33
C SER A 20 2.42 -23.58 -4.30
N ASP A 21 3.32 -23.84 -3.36
CA ASP A 21 3.83 -22.82 -2.45
C ASP A 21 4.22 -21.56 -3.22
N PRO A 22 3.99 -20.36 -2.67
CA PRO A 22 4.34 -19.12 -3.34
C PRO A 22 5.82 -19.14 -3.71
N ALA A 23 6.15 -18.80 -4.97
CA ALA A 23 7.53 -18.71 -5.42
C ALA A 23 8.17 -17.47 -4.77
N ILE A 24 8.71 -17.64 -3.57
CA ILE A 24 9.51 -16.63 -2.87
C ILE A 24 10.96 -16.90 -3.25
N ALA A 25 11.44 -16.20 -4.26
CA ALA A 25 12.74 -16.48 -4.84
C ALA A 25 13.90 -15.75 -4.13
N THR A 26 13.62 -14.76 -3.29
CA THR A 26 14.65 -13.95 -2.64
C THR A 26 14.50 -14.02 -1.12
N GLU A 27 15.57 -14.45 -0.45
CA GLU A 27 15.65 -14.35 1.00
C GLU A 27 15.86 -12.88 1.41
N ILE A 28 14.94 -12.33 2.19
CA ILE A 28 15.03 -10.98 2.75
C ILE A 28 15.58 -11.09 4.17
N PRO A 29 16.88 -10.82 4.38
CA PRO A 29 17.42 -10.76 5.73
C PRO A 29 16.92 -9.46 6.41
N ASN A 30 16.52 -9.54 7.68
CA ASN A 30 16.06 -8.41 8.49
C ASN A 30 14.98 -7.56 7.80
N PRO A 31 13.81 -8.11 7.53
CA PRO A 31 12.72 -7.34 6.93
C PRO A 31 12.23 -6.27 7.91
N LYS A 32 11.82 -5.10 7.39
CA LYS A 32 11.20 -4.04 8.20
C LYS A 32 9.85 -4.48 8.75
N ALA A 33 9.09 -5.20 7.95
CA ALA A 33 7.87 -5.84 8.39
C ALA A 33 7.69 -7.19 7.70
N GLU A 34 7.00 -8.12 8.37
CA GLU A 34 6.66 -9.41 7.80
C GLU A 34 5.30 -9.93 8.28
N THR A 35 4.68 -10.77 7.48
CA THR A 35 3.49 -11.51 7.86
C THR A 35 3.81 -12.99 7.97
N SER A 36 3.23 -13.65 8.99
CA SER A 36 3.33 -15.09 9.18
C SER A 36 1.92 -15.70 9.22
N ASN A 37 1.62 -16.54 8.23
CA ASN A 37 0.34 -17.23 8.07
C ASN A 37 -0.86 -16.27 8.19
N LEU A 38 -0.72 -15.05 7.62
CA LEU A 38 -1.73 -14.01 7.76
C LEU A 38 -3.00 -14.41 7.00
N ASN A 39 -4.10 -14.45 7.74
CA ASN A 39 -5.46 -14.53 7.21
C ASN A 39 -6.24 -13.31 7.67
N PHE A 40 -7.11 -12.81 6.79
CA PHE A 40 -8.01 -11.71 7.13
C PHE A 40 -9.41 -11.98 6.61
N TYR A 41 -10.41 -11.71 7.47
CA TYR A 41 -11.82 -11.93 7.19
C TYR A 41 -12.62 -10.65 7.40
N TYR A 42 -13.36 -10.24 6.37
CA TYR A 42 -14.38 -9.20 6.52
C TYR A 42 -15.61 -9.80 7.19
N ASN A 43 -16.21 -9.07 8.13
CA ASN A 43 -17.39 -9.49 8.89
C ASN A 43 -17.24 -10.89 9.51
N GLY A 44 -16.01 -11.26 9.85
CA GLY A 44 -15.67 -12.54 10.48
C GLY A 44 -15.74 -13.77 9.58
N THR A 45 -16.30 -13.67 8.38
CA THR A 45 -16.58 -14.82 7.50
C THR A 45 -16.00 -14.72 6.10
N ALA A 46 -16.00 -13.54 5.48
CA ALA A 46 -15.51 -13.39 4.11
C ALA A 46 -13.97 -13.39 4.08
N HIS A 47 -13.37 -14.53 3.74
CA HIS A 47 -11.93 -14.77 3.72
C HIS A 47 -11.25 -14.02 2.57
N ALA A 48 -10.68 -12.86 2.86
CA ALA A 48 -10.11 -11.95 1.88
C ALA A 48 -8.59 -12.08 1.70
N ILE A 49 -7.84 -12.41 2.76
CA ILE A 49 -6.41 -12.71 2.72
C ILE A 49 -6.21 -14.11 3.26
N LYS A 50 -5.42 -14.94 2.54
CA LYS A 50 -5.33 -16.37 2.75
C LYS A 50 -3.88 -16.80 2.91
N ASN A 51 -3.50 -17.12 4.15
CA ASN A 51 -2.19 -17.69 4.50
C ASN A 51 -1.00 -16.92 3.86
N VAL A 52 -1.02 -15.60 3.92
CA VAL A 52 0.03 -14.78 3.30
C VAL A 52 1.25 -14.73 4.21
N ASN A 53 2.39 -15.17 3.66
CA ASN A 53 3.72 -15.02 4.23
C ASN A 53 4.50 -14.05 3.35
N PHE A 54 4.80 -12.87 3.85
CA PHE A 54 5.30 -11.75 3.07
C PHE A 54 6.31 -10.92 3.87
N LYS A 55 7.45 -10.61 3.28
CA LYS A 55 8.52 -9.83 3.92
C LYS A 55 8.71 -8.51 3.17
N ILE A 56 8.78 -7.42 3.89
CA ILE A 56 8.98 -6.06 3.35
C ILE A 56 10.41 -5.63 3.68
N PRO A 57 11.30 -5.47 2.68
CA PRO A 57 12.66 -5.00 2.89
C PRO A 57 12.69 -3.57 3.43
N GLU A 58 13.62 -3.26 4.33
CA GLU A 58 13.80 -1.94 4.88
C GLU A 58 14.35 -0.95 3.84
N ASN A 59 13.85 0.30 3.86
CA ASN A 59 14.30 1.40 2.99
C ASN A 59 14.30 1.06 1.49
N GLN A 60 13.27 0.34 1.08
CA GLN A 60 13.04 -0.04 -0.31
C GLN A 60 11.58 0.13 -0.68
N VAL A 61 11.29 0.14 -1.98
CA VAL A 61 9.93 0.17 -2.50
C VAL A 61 9.49 -1.24 -2.86
N THR A 62 8.42 -1.71 -2.24
CA THR A 62 7.77 -2.97 -2.60
C THR A 62 6.42 -2.68 -3.24
N ALA A 63 6.19 -3.16 -4.46
CA ALA A 63 4.91 -3.03 -5.14
C ALA A 63 4.04 -4.27 -4.97
N LEU A 64 2.75 -4.07 -4.67
CA LEU A 64 1.70 -5.08 -4.73
C LEU A 64 0.94 -4.95 -6.05
N ILE A 65 1.01 -5.96 -6.90
CA ILE A 65 0.30 -6.02 -8.18
C ILE A 65 -0.68 -7.20 -8.22
N GLY A 66 -1.62 -7.18 -9.14
CA GLY A 66 -2.62 -8.25 -9.33
C GLY A 66 -3.97 -7.70 -9.79
N PRO A 67 -4.91 -8.57 -10.17
CA PRO A 67 -6.24 -8.19 -10.64
C PRO A 67 -7.02 -7.35 -9.63
N SER A 68 -8.03 -6.62 -10.11
CA SER A 68 -8.96 -5.90 -9.22
C SER A 68 -9.67 -6.87 -8.28
N GLY A 69 -9.81 -6.50 -7.01
CA GLY A 69 -10.48 -7.33 -6.00
C GLY A 69 -9.66 -8.52 -5.48
N CYS A 70 -8.39 -8.71 -5.89
CA CYS A 70 -7.59 -9.86 -5.42
C CYS A 70 -7.05 -9.72 -3.98
N GLY A 71 -7.29 -8.58 -3.29
CA GLY A 71 -6.91 -8.40 -1.88
C GLY A 71 -5.74 -7.44 -1.63
N LYS A 72 -5.14 -6.77 -2.63
CA LYS A 72 -3.98 -5.87 -2.46
C LYS A 72 -4.20 -4.78 -1.41
N THR A 73 -5.24 -3.97 -1.57
CA THR A 73 -5.61 -2.92 -0.61
C THR A 73 -5.95 -3.52 0.77
N THR A 74 -6.56 -4.71 0.80
CA THR A 74 -6.84 -5.41 2.06
C THR A 74 -5.55 -5.77 2.77
N LEU A 75 -4.59 -6.39 2.08
CA LEU A 75 -3.28 -6.71 2.66
C LEU A 75 -2.53 -5.45 3.09
N LEU A 76 -2.50 -4.41 2.24
CA LEU A 76 -1.88 -3.13 2.56
C LEU A 76 -2.40 -2.58 3.90
N ARG A 77 -3.72 -2.54 4.08
CA ARG A 77 -4.38 -2.01 5.27
C ARG A 77 -4.24 -2.89 6.52
N CYS A 78 -3.80 -4.13 6.39
CA CYS A 78 -3.45 -4.96 7.54
C CYS A 78 -2.22 -4.41 8.27
N PHE A 79 -1.22 -3.87 7.55
CA PHE A 79 0.03 -3.39 8.14
C PHE A 79 -0.14 -2.17 9.07
N ASN A 80 -1.21 -1.39 8.92
CA ASN A 80 -1.52 -0.27 9.83
C ASN A 80 -2.79 -0.47 10.65
N ARG A 81 -3.35 -1.68 10.65
CA ARG A 81 -4.55 -2.04 11.41
C ARG A 81 -5.77 -1.16 11.11
N MET A 82 -5.87 -0.66 9.84
CA MET A 82 -7.03 0.16 9.44
C MET A 82 -8.35 -0.61 9.52
N HIS A 83 -8.31 -1.93 9.40
CA HIS A 83 -9.52 -2.75 9.48
C HIS A 83 -10.13 -2.81 10.88
N ASP A 84 -9.38 -2.50 11.93
CA ASP A 84 -9.88 -2.42 13.31
C ASP A 84 -10.93 -1.31 13.50
N LEU A 85 -10.99 -0.34 12.58
CA LEU A 85 -12.01 0.71 12.58
C LEU A 85 -13.41 0.19 12.23
N TYR A 86 -13.50 -1.03 11.71
CA TYR A 86 -14.76 -1.64 11.26
C TYR A 86 -15.04 -2.89 12.09
N PRO A 87 -16.10 -2.86 12.94
CA PRO A 87 -16.46 -4.02 13.75
C PRO A 87 -16.72 -5.28 12.93
N GLY A 88 -16.39 -6.43 13.49
CA GLY A 88 -16.62 -7.73 12.87
C GLY A 88 -15.46 -8.23 12.00
N ASN A 89 -14.47 -7.40 11.69
CA ASN A 89 -13.28 -7.85 10.99
C ASN A 89 -12.37 -8.67 11.90
N ARG A 90 -11.69 -9.69 11.32
CA ARG A 90 -10.87 -10.61 12.09
C ARG A 90 -9.57 -10.95 11.36
N TYR A 91 -8.48 -10.94 12.12
CA TYR A 91 -7.17 -11.42 11.70
C TYR A 91 -6.87 -12.79 12.32
N GLU A 92 -6.10 -13.60 11.61
CA GLU A 92 -5.39 -14.78 12.12
C GLU A 92 -3.96 -14.74 11.62
N GLY A 93 -3.02 -15.35 12.36
CA GLY A 93 -1.60 -15.25 12.08
C GLY A 93 -0.98 -13.99 12.73
N GLU A 94 0.13 -13.55 12.19
CA GLU A 94 0.93 -12.48 12.81
C GLU A 94 1.38 -11.47 11.77
N ILE A 95 1.56 -10.22 12.23
CA ILE A 95 2.24 -9.15 11.48
C ILE A 95 3.31 -8.57 12.40
N TRP A 96 4.55 -8.70 11.99
CA TRP A 96 5.70 -8.17 12.71
C TRP A 96 6.17 -6.86 12.08
N LEU A 97 6.40 -5.86 12.91
CA LEU A 97 7.09 -4.63 12.57
C LEU A 97 8.35 -4.59 13.44
N ASP A 98 9.50 -4.82 12.83
CA ASP A 98 10.74 -5.19 13.52
C ASP A 98 10.51 -6.39 14.46
N SER A 99 10.68 -6.22 15.76
CA SER A 99 10.45 -7.26 16.77
C SER A 99 9.08 -7.23 17.44
N VAL A 100 8.14 -6.40 16.95
CA VAL A 100 6.82 -6.20 17.56
C VAL A 100 5.73 -6.83 16.72
N ASN A 101 5.02 -7.82 17.25
CA ASN A 101 3.78 -8.31 16.62
C ASN A 101 2.66 -7.27 16.81
N ILE A 102 2.37 -6.53 15.74
CA ILE A 102 1.40 -5.43 15.77
C ILE A 102 -0.06 -5.89 15.92
N LEU A 103 -0.37 -7.17 15.74
CA LEU A 103 -1.70 -7.72 15.99
C LEU A 103 -1.93 -8.12 17.45
N SER A 104 -0.88 -8.07 18.29
CA SER A 104 -1.01 -8.33 19.71
C SER A 104 -2.00 -7.37 20.38
N HIS A 105 -2.86 -7.88 21.25
CA HIS A 105 -3.81 -7.09 22.04
C HIS A 105 -3.13 -6.08 23.00
N ARG A 106 -1.82 -6.21 23.22
CA ARG A 106 -1.03 -5.29 24.05
C ARG A 106 -0.52 -4.08 23.26
N VAL A 107 -0.65 -4.09 21.95
CA VAL A 107 -0.17 -3.02 21.07
C VAL A 107 -1.34 -2.09 20.73
N ASP A 108 -1.18 -0.80 21.04
CA ASP A 108 -2.17 0.21 20.68
C ASP A 108 -2.18 0.43 19.15
N PRO A 109 -3.32 0.27 18.47
CA PRO A 109 -3.44 0.56 17.03
C PRO A 109 -3.04 2.00 16.65
N ILE A 110 -3.14 2.96 17.57
CA ILE A 110 -2.73 4.34 17.33
C ILE A 110 -1.21 4.40 17.17
N GLU A 111 -0.45 3.74 18.03
CA GLU A 111 1.01 3.67 17.92
C GLU A 111 1.45 3.01 16.60
N VAL A 112 0.76 1.93 16.19
CA VAL A 112 1.02 1.31 14.89
C VAL A 112 0.82 2.29 13.75
N ARG A 113 -0.30 3.05 13.73
CA ARG A 113 -0.60 4.03 12.66
C ARG A 113 0.34 5.23 12.67
N MET A 114 1.02 5.50 13.78
CA MET A 114 2.06 6.51 13.85
C MET A 114 3.37 6.04 13.21
N ARG A 115 3.70 4.75 13.33
CA ARG A 115 4.88 4.14 12.70
C ARG A 115 4.62 3.76 11.24
N VAL A 116 3.37 3.42 10.88
CA VAL A 116 2.95 2.97 9.55
C VAL A 116 1.88 3.91 9.02
N SER A 117 2.32 4.97 8.36
CA SER A 117 1.44 5.98 7.76
C SER A 117 0.82 5.49 6.45
N MET A 118 -0.30 6.10 6.03
CA MET A 118 -1.00 5.72 4.81
C MET A 118 -1.40 6.92 3.97
N VAL A 119 -1.17 6.79 2.66
CA VAL A 119 -1.65 7.72 1.62
C VAL A 119 -2.69 6.98 0.78
N PHE A 120 -3.89 7.56 0.70
CA PHE A 120 -5.04 6.95 0.04
C PHE A 120 -5.07 7.25 -1.46
N GLN A 121 -5.82 6.45 -2.19
CA GLN A 121 -6.03 6.56 -3.64
C GLN A 121 -6.56 7.94 -4.05
N LYS A 122 -7.57 8.46 -3.33
CA LYS A 122 -8.08 9.81 -3.54
C LYS A 122 -7.48 10.74 -2.51
N PRO A 123 -6.97 11.91 -2.92
CA PRO A 123 -6.55 12.92 -1.98
C PRO A 123 -7.65 13.20 -0.95
N ASN A 124 -7.29 13.22 0.31
CA ASN A 124 -8.23 13.45 1.41
C ASN A 124 -7.69 14.50 2.39
N PRO A 125 -7.37 15.72 1.93
CA PRO A 125 -6.98 16.78 2.85
C PRO A 125 -8.11 17.09 3.83
N PHE A 126 -7.75 17.47 5.05
CA PHE A 126 -8.74 17.98 6.01
C PHE A 126 -9.27 19.35 5.55
N PRO A 127 -10.51 19.74 5.94
CA PRO A 127 -11.07 21.06 5.68
C PRO A 127 -10.40 22.13 6.54
N LYS A 128 -9.10 22.28 6.38
CA LYS A 128 -8.17 23.10 7.14
C LYS A 128 -7.16 23.73 6.18
N THR A 129 -6.29 24.58 6.70
CA THR A 129 -5.20 25.18 5.93
C THR A 129 -4.16 24.13 5.53
N ILE A 130 -3.28 24.49 4.59
CA ILE A 130 -2.15 23.66 4.19
C ILE A 130 -1.29 23.33 5.41
N TYR A 131 -0.91 24.35 6.19
CA TYR A 131 -0.17 24.20 7.44
C TYR A 131 -0.83 23.25 8.42
N GLU A 132 -2.12 23.46 8.71
CA GLU A 132 -2.88 22.66 9.67
C GLU A 132 -3.04 21.20 9.24
N ASN A 133 -3.06 20.91 7.93
CA ASN A 133 -3.06 19.54 7.44
C ASN A 133 -1.80 18.80 7.84
N VAL A 134 -0.64 19.42 7.69
CA VAL A 134 0.66 18.80 8.00
C VAL A 134 0.92 18.77 9.51
N ALA A 135 0.61 19.86 10.20
CA ALA A 135 0.78 19.99 11.65
C ALA A 135 -0.14 19.08 12.47
N TYR A 136 -1.24 18.59 11.89
CA TYR A 136 -2.28 17.88 12.62
C TYR A 136 -1.75 16.66 13.39
N GLY A 137 -1.00 15.80 12.74
CA GLY A 137 -0.43 14.61 13.37
C GLY A 137 0.51 14.91 14.54
N LEU A 138 1.30 15.97 14.42
CA LEU A 138 2.21 16.43 15.49
C LEU A 138 1.44 16.90 16.72
N ARG A 139 0.35 17.67 16.51
CA ARG A 139 -0.50 18.17 17.60
C ARG A 139 -1.26 17.04 18.29
N VAL A 140 -1.77 16.08 17.54
CA VAL A 140 -2.42 14.89 18.12
C VAL A 140 -1.45 14.09 18.99
N ARG A 141 -0.17 14.05 18.63
CA ARG A 141 0.91 13.47 19.47
C ARG A 141 1.24 14.28 20.71
N GLY A 142 0.65 15.46 20.89
CA GLY A 142 0.86 16.32 22.06
C GLY A 142 2.02 17.31 21.91
N GLU A 143 2.61 17.46 20.68
CA GLU A 143 3.60 18.51 20.45
C GLU A 143 2.95 19.89 20.57
N LYS A 144 3.50 20.74 21.44
CA LYS A 144 2.96 22.08 21.76
C LYS A 144 3.90 23.22 21.36
N LYS A 145 5.19 22.89 21.08
CA LYS A 145 6.18 23.90 20.73
C LYS A 145 6.02 24.29 19.26
N SER A 146 5.57 25.51 18.99
CA SER A 146 5.40 26.06 17.64
C SER A 146 6.65 25.86 16.79
N SER A 147 7.83 26.20 17.31
CA SER A 147 9.09 26.11 16.55
C SER A 147 9.40 24.67 16.08
N ILE A 148 9.04 23.66 16.85
CA ILE A 148 9.22 22.24 16.44
C ILE A 148 8.20 21.86 15.37
N ILE A 149 6.95 22.31 15.55
CA ILE A 149 5.90 22.05 14.56
C ILE A 149 6.26 22.73 13.24
N ASP A 150 6.67 24.01 13.25
CA ASP A 150 7.05 24.77 12.07
C ASP A 150 8.19 24.06 11.31
N GLU A 151 9.26 23.69 12.00
CA GLU A 151 10.39 22.97 11.41
C GLU A 151 9.96 21.64 10.75
N LYS A 152 9.09 20.87 11.43
CA LYS A 152 8.60 19.59 10.90
C LYS A 152 7.64 19.78 9.74
N VAL A 153 6.80 20.81 9.76
CA VAL A 153 5.91 21.15 8.63
C VAL A 153 6.74 21.51 7.40
N ASP A 154 7.75 22.39 7.55
CA ASP A 154 8.65 22.77 6.47
C ASP A 154 9.35 21.57 5.87
N LYS A 155 9.97 20.72 6.72
CA LYS A 155 10.65 19.48 6.29
C LYS A 155 9.71 18.51 5.58
N ALA A 156 8.48 18.35 6.07
CA ALA A 156 7.50 17.45 5.47
C ALA A 156 7.02 17.96 4.11
N LEU A 157 6.79 19.27 3.96
CA LEU A 157 6.43 19.89 2.69
C LEU A 157 7.58 19.83 1.67
N GLN A 158 8.83 20.03 2.12
CA GLN A 158 10.02 19.83 1.30
C GLN A 158 10.14 18.36 0.88
N GLY A 159 10.01 17.44 1.83
CA GLY A 159 10.03 16.00 1.60
C GLY A 159 8.93 15.51 0.65
N ALA A 160 7.83 16.24 0.53
CA ALA A 160 6.74 15.98 -0.42
C ALA A 160 6.88 16.76 -1.74
N ALA A 161 8.00 17.44 -1.99
CA ALA A 161 8.23 18.30 -3.14
C ALA A 161 7.11 19.34 -3.38
N LEU A 162 6.53 19.86 -2.29
CA LEU A 162 5.41 20.82 -2.36
C LEU A 162 5.78 22.20 -1.83
N TRP A 163 6.87 22.31 -1.07
CA TRP A 163 7.27 23.54 -0.39
C TRP A 163 7.31 24.77 -1.28
N GLU A 164 8.01 24.71 -2.41
CA GLU A 164 8.19 25.85 -3.31
C GLU A 164 6.87 26.39 -3.90
N GLU A 165 5.87 25.54 -3.96
CA GLU A 165 4.55 25.91 -4.49
C GLU A 165 3.62 26.53 -3.43
N VAL A 166 3.89 26.28 -2.13
CA VAL A 166 2.95 26.63 -1.06
C VAL A 166 3.54 27.48 0.08
N LYS A 167 4.86 27.70 0.14
CA LYS A 167 5.54 28.41 1.24
C LYS A 167 4.97 29.79 1.57
N ASP A 168 4.49 30.52 0.56
CA ASP A 168 3.94 31.87 0.71
C ASP A 168 2.41 31.88 0.97
N ARG A 169 1.78 30.69 1.03
CA ARG A 169 0.32 30.54 1.20
C ARG A 169 -0.09 29.38 2.10
N LEU A 170 0.70 29.09 3.12
CA LEU A 170 0.46 28.01 4.09
C LEU A 170 -0.87 28.15 4.83
N ASN A 171 -1.42 29.35 4.92
CA ASN A 171 -2.71 29.64 5.53
C ASN A 171 -3.92 29.46 4.60
N ASP A 172 -3.68 29.19 3.30
CA ASP A 172 -4.77 28.88 2.36
C ASP A 172 -5.42 27.56 2.71
N LEU A 173 -6.72 27.44 2.35
CA LEU A 173 -7.43 26.16 2.48
C LEU A 173 -6.83 25.11 1.55
N ALA A 174 -6.62 23.90 2.08
CA ALA A 174 -6.05 22.79 1.33
C ALA A 174 -6.87 22.40 0.08
N TYR A 175 -8.17 22.66 0.08
CA TYR A 175 -9.05 22.42 -1.08
C TYR A 175 -8.81 23.35 -2.26
N ASN A 176 -8.09 24.45 -2.07
CA ASN A 176 -7.71 25.38 -3.16
C ASN A 176 -6.50 24.86 -3.97
N LEU A 177 -5.91 23.76 -3.55
CA LEU A 177 -4.82 23.09 -4.25
C LEU A 177 -5.34 22.23 -5.42
N SER A 178 -4.53 22.05 -6.46
CA SER A 178 -4.80 21.08 -7.53
C SER A 178 -4.79 19.64 -6.99
N GLY A 179 -5.35 18.69 -7.74
CA GLY A 179 -5.40 17.28 -7.31
C GLY A 179 -4.00 16.70 -6.99
N GLY A 180 -3.00 16.99 -7.83
CA GLY A 180 -1.62 16.57 -7.58
C GLY A 180 -0.99 17.24 -6.36
N GLN A 181 -1.28 18.53 -6.14
CA GLN A 181 -0.84 19.25 -4.94
C GLN A 181 -1.52 18.71 -3.68
N GLN A 182 -2.82 18.42 -3.74
CA GLN A 182 -3.55 17.78 -2.62
C GLN A 182 -2.96 16.41 -2.28
N GLN A 183 -2.58 15.62 -3.28
CA GLN A 183 -1.95 14.32 -3.05
C GLN A 183 -0.59 14.49 -2.38
N ARG A 184 0.25 15.41 -2.86
CA ARG A 184 1.54 15.73 -2.21
C ARG A 184 1.35 16.30 -0.79
N LEU A 185 0.29 17.06 -0.55
CA LEU A 185 -0.06 17.50 0.79
C LEU A 185 -0.42 16.32 1.72
N CYS A 186 -1.16 15.32 1.22
CA CYS A 186 -1.45 14.10 1.98
C CYS A 186 -0.17 13.29 2.25
N ILE A 187 0.80 13.29 1.33
CA ILE A 187 2.12 12.71 1.55
C ILE A 187 2.89 13.50 2.62
N ALA A 188 2.93 14.83 2.54
CA ALA A 188 3.56 15.67 3.57
C ALA A 188 2.96 15.40 4.96
N ARG A 189 1.63 15.32 5.05
CA ARG A 189 0.93 14.96 6.29
C ARG A 189 1.35 13.59 6.82
N ALA A 190 1.53 12.60 5.95
CA ALA A 190 2.00 11.27 6.34
C ALA A 190 3.45 11.31 6.85
N LEU A 191 4.33 12.07 6.19
CA LEU A 191 5.75 12.20 6.53
C LEU A 191 5.99 13.01 7.81
N SER A 192 5.14 13.99 8.14
CA SER A 192 5.31 14.85 9.31
C SER A 192 5.37 14.07 10.63
N ALA A 193 4.80 12.87 10.63
CA ALA A 193 4.80 11.95 11.76
C ALA A 193 6.12 11.15 11.89
N ASP A 194 7.13 11.35 11.05
CA ASP A 194 8.35 10.53 10.98
C ASP A 194 8.04 9.02 10.95
N PRO A 195 7.25 8.53 9.98
CA PRO A 195 6.89 7.12 9.91
C PRO A 195 8.09 6.26 9.50
N GLU A 196 8.06 5.00 9.89
CA GLU A 196 9.02 3.98 9.47
C GLU A 196 8.61 3.31 8.14
N ILE A 197 7.30 3.20 7.92
CA ILE A 197 6.71 2.69 6.67
C ILE A 197 5.65 3.68 6.18
N VAL A 198 5.63 3.92 4.86
CA VAL A 198 4.52 4.61 4.18
C VAL A 198 3.82 3.66 3.23
N LEU A 199 2.53 3.47 3.45
CA LEU A 199 1.64 2.69 2.61
C LEU A 199 0.98 3.59 1.58
N PHE A 200 1.08 3.24 0.29
CA PHE A 200 0.44 3.94 -0.80
C PHE A 200 -0.61 3.07 -1.47
N ASP A 201 -1.88 3.49 -1.41
CA ASP A 201 -3.00 2.78 -2.04
C ASP A 201 -3.34 3.48 -3.36
N GLU A 202 -2.76 3.05 -4.47
CA GLU A 202 -2.95 3.59 -5.83
C GLU A 202 -2.81 5.13 -5.92
N PRO A 203 -1.73 5.73 -5.42
CA PRO A 203 -1.64 7.17 -5.16
C PRO A 203 -1.69 8.06 -6.40
N THR A 204 -1.56 7.49 -7.59
CA THR A 204 -1.49 8.23 -8.87
C THR A 204 -2.66 7.94 -9.81
N SER A 205 -3.60 7.06 -9.42
CA SER A 205 -4.68 6.60 -10.30
C SER A 205 -5.66 7.69 -10.75
N ALA A 206 -5.75 8.79 -10.00
CA ALA A 206 -6.63 9.93 -10.30
C ALA A 206 -5.86 11.18 -10.77
N LEU A 207 -4.56 11.04 -11.08
CA LEU A 207 -3.68 12.15 -11.43
C LEU A 207 -3.35 12.16 -12.93
N ASP A 208 -3.03 13.34 -13.43
CA ASP A 208 -2.48 13.51 -14.78
C ASP A 208 -1.04 12.95 -14.87
N PRO A 209 -0.49 12.76 -16.08
CA PRO A 209 0.84 12.18 -16.26
C PRO A 209 1.97 13.00 -15.61
N ILE A 210 1.86 14.32 -15.56
CA ILE A 210 2.90 15.20 -14.98
C ILE A 210 2.90 15.04 -13.45
N ALA A 211 1.72 15.08 -12.82
CA ALA A 211 1.58 14.86 -11.39
C ALA A 211 2.01 13.44 -11.00
N THR A 212 1.69 12.44 -11.85
CA THR A 212 2.14 11.04 -11.67
C THR A 212 3.66 10.96 -11.66
N ALA A 213 4.34 11.53 -12.65
CA ALA A 213 5.80 11.53 -12.72
C ALA A 213 6.44 12.19 -11.48
N SER A 214 5.88 13.30 -11.02
CA SER A 214 6.36 14.00 -9.81
C SER A 214 6.21 13.12 -8.54
N ILE A 215 5.14 12.33 -8.44
CA ILE A 215 4.96 11.39 -7.31
C ILE A 215 5.94 10.21 -7.41
N GLU A 216 6.20 9.69 -8.61
CA GLU A 216 7.17 8.62 -8.81
C GLU A 216 8.60 9.06 -8.46
N GLU A 217 9.00 10.25 -8.88
CA GLU A 217 10.29 10.86 -8.51
C GLU A 217 10.40 11.04 -6.99
N LEU A 218 9.34 11.56 -6.38
CA LEU A 218 9.25 11.70 -4.93
C LEU A 218 9.44 10.37 -4.21
N MET A 219 8.83 9.28 -4.67
CA MET A 219 9.01 7.95 -4.06
C MET A 219 10.46 7.46 -4.15
N SER A 220 11.15 7.75 -5.27
CA SER A 220 12.56 7.41 -5.46
C SER A 220 13.48 8.12 -4.47
N GLU A 221 13.11 9.32 -4.04
CA GLU A 221 13.84 10.04 -2.98
C GLU A 221 13.45 9.57 -1.58
N LEU A 222 12.16 9.31 -1.35
CA LEU A 222 11.64 8.89 -0.04
C LEU A 222 12.18 7.53 0.39
N ARG A 223 12.36 6.57 -0.54
CA ARG A 223 12.87 5.22 -0.21
C ARG A 223 14.23 5.21 0.48
N LYS A 224 15.01 6.29 0.35
CA LYS A 224 16.30 6.46 1.04
C LYS A 224 16.15 6.66 2.55
N LYS A 225 14.94 6.98 3.03
CA LYS A 225 14.66 7.37 4.41
C LYS A 225 13.55 6.57 5.06
N VAL A 226 12.64 5.99 4.26
CA VAL A 226 11.44 5.31 4.73
C VAL A 226 11.14 4.11 3.85
N THR A 227 10.65 3.05 4.45
CA THR A 227 10.19 1.85 3.73
C THR A 227 8.86 2.15 3.05
N ILE A 228 8.69 1.73 1.79
CA ILE A 228 7.49 2.00 1.00
C ILE A 228 6.82 0.69 0.58
N LEU A 229 5.53 0.57 0.84
CA LEU A 229 4.67 -0.47 0.29
C LEU A 229 3.59 0.21 -0.56
N ILE A 230 3.54 -0.09 -1.86
CA ILE A 230 2.60 0.53 -2.79
C ILE A 230 1.71 -0.50 -3.48
N VAL A 231 0.41 -0.23 -3.52
CA VAL A 231 -0.53 -0.89 -4.43
C VAL A 231 -0.61 -0.09 -5.71
N THR A 232 -0.45 -0.74 -6.85
CA THR A 232 -0.67 -0.13 -8.16
C THR A 232 -1.29 -1.11 -9.15
N HIS A 233 -2.13 -0.59 -10.05
CA HIS A 233 -2.65 -1.31 -11.21
C HIS A 233 -1.75 -1.15 -12.44
N SER A 234 -0.80 -0.22 -12.41
CA SER A 234 0.12 0.01 -13.52
C SER A 234 1.37 -0.86 -13.38
N MET A 235 1.48 -1.89 -14.21
CA MET A 235 2.68 -2.73 -14.30
C MET A 235 3.91 -1.90 -14.67
N GLN A 236 3.75 -0.91 -15.56
CA GLN A 236 4.82 0.00 -15.95
C GLN A 236 5.30 0.85 -14.76
N GLN A 237 4.40 1.33 -13.93
CA GLN A 237 4.75 2.05 -12.70
C GLN A 237 5.51 1.13 -11.74
N ALA A 238 4.98 -0.06 -11.45
CA ALA A 238 5.66 -1.03 -10.59
C ALA A 238 7.08 -1.31 -11.08
N ALA A 239 7.26 -1.57 -12.39
CA ALA A 239 8.56 -1.84 -12.98
C ALA A 239 9.57 -0.68 -12.86
N ARG A 240 9.07 0.58 -12.84
CA ARG A 240 9.96 1.76 -12.76
C ARG A 240 10.37 2.11 -11.34
N ILE A 241 9.45 2.01 -10.38
CA ILE A 241 9.67 2.59 -9.05
C ILE A 241 9.99 1.59 -7.96
N SER A 242 9.67 0.31 -8.13
CA SER A 242 9.85 -0.68 -7.06
C SER A 242 11.14 -1.48 -7.18
N ASP A 243 11.71 -1.80 -6.02
CA ASP A 243 12.85 -2.71 -5.89
C ASP A 243 12.35 -4.16 -5.86
N TYR A 244 11.22 -4.40 -5.21
CA TYR A 244 10.55 -5.70 -5.12
C TYR A 244 9.11 -5.62 -5.58
N THR A 245 8.62 -6.72 -6.13
CA THR A 245 7.22 -6.83 -6.57
C THR A 245 6.60 -8.11 -6.02
N ALA A 246 5.38 -7.98 -5.49
CA ALA A 246 4.55 -9.07 -5.00
C ALA A 246 3.30 -9.19 -5.87
N PHE A 247 3.06 -10.36 -6.46
CA PHE A 247 1.86 -10.64 -7.22
C PHE A 247 0.83 -11.37 -6.36
N MET A 248 -0.36 -10.78 -6.26
CA MET A 248 -1.49 -11.34 -5.53
C MET A 248 -2.60 -11.81 -6.47
N TYR A 249 -3.22 -12.93 -6.11
CA TYR A 249 -4.36 -13.48 -6.83
C TYR A 249 -5.35 -14.15 -5.85
N LEU A 250 -6.63 -13.77 -5.89
CA LEU A 250 -7.72 -14.31 -5.05
C LEU A 250 -7.41 -14.43 -3.55
N GLY A 251 -6.73 -13.42 -3.00
CA GLY A 251 -6.36 -13.33 -1.58
C GLY A 251 -5.05 -14.00 -1.21
N GLU A 252 -4.36 -14.62 -2.15
CA GLU A 252 -3.11 -15.34 -1.94
C GLU A 252 -1.92 -14.58 -2.54
N LEU A 253 -0.74 -14.72 -1.95
CA LEU A 253 0.52 -14.28 -2.52
C LEU A 253 1.03 -15.39 -3.46
N MET A 254 1.07 -15.10 -4.74
CA MET A 254 1.47 -16.08 -5.76
C MET A 254 2.96 -16.07 -6.04
N GLU A 255 3.59 -14.90 -6.01
CA GLU A 255 5.01 -14.72 -6.26
C GLU A 255 5.50 -13.43 -5.60
N PHE A 256 6.73 -13.47 -5.08
CA PHE A 256 7.44 -12.31 -4.55
C PHE A 256 8.90 -12.38 -4.94
N ASN A 257 9.42 -11.33 -5.59
CA ASN A 257 10.79 -11.30 -6.08
C ASN A 257 11.29 -9.86 -6.27
N GLU A 258 12.59 -9.71 -6.54
CA GLU A 258 13.12 -8.47 -7.12
C GLU A 258 12.32 -8.11 -8.37
N THR A 259 12.03 -6.83 -8.53
CA THR A 259 11.16 -6.33 -9.61
C THR A 259 11.70 -6.72 -11.00
N GLU A 260 13.00 -6.61 -11.21
CA GLU A 260 13.62 -6.99 -12.48
C GLU A 260 13.42 -8.47 -12.80
N VAL A 261 13.57 -9.34 -11.79
CA VAL A 261 13.36 -10.78 -11.97
C VAL A 261 11.89 -11.09 -12.21
N MET A 262 10.98 -10.49 -11.42
CA MET A 262 9.54 -10.65 -11.54
C MET A 262 9.02 -10.33 -12.96
N PHE A 263 9.49 -9.24 -13.56
CA PHE A 263 9.01 -8.79 -14.88
C PHE A 263 9.69 -9.51 -16.04
N ASN A 264 10.95 -9.94 -15.91
CA ASN A 264 11.70 -10.59 -16.98
C ASN A 264 11.61 -12.12 -16.96
N ARG A 265 11.55 -12.74 -15.77
CA ARG A 265 11.61 -14.20 -15.59
C ARG A 265 10.69 -14.67 -14.46
N PRO A 266 9.37 -14.37 -14.51
CA PRO A 266 8.46 -14.82 -13.47
C PRO A 266 8.44 -16.35 -13.37
N SER A 267 8.50 -16.87 -12.16
CA SER A 267 8.56 -18.31 -11.86
C SER A 267 7.16 -18.93 -11.85
N ASN A 268 6.16 -18.18 -11.40
CA ASN A 268 4.78 -18.66 -11.29
C ASN A 268 4.02 -18.48 -12.59
N LYS A 269 3.34 -19.52 -13.06
CA LYS A 269 2.56 -19.49 -14.29
C LYS A 269 1.46 -18.42 -14.30
N ARG A 270 0.80 -18.18 -13.19
CA ARG A 270 -0.23 -17.13 -13.07
C ARG A 270 0.37 -15.73 -13.15
N THR A 271 1.57 -15.54 -12.61
CA THR A 271 2.33 -14.29 -12.77
C THR A 271 2.64 -14.04 -14.24
N GLN A 272 3.12 -15.07 -14.96
CA GLN A 272 3.38 -14.98 -16.41
C GLN A 272 2.12 -14.61 -17.19
N ASP A 273 0.98 -15.22 -16.84
CA ASP A 273 -0.28 -14.99 -17.54
C ASP A 273 -0.83 -13.57 -17.24
N TYR A 274 -0.64 -13.08 -16.00
CA TYR A 274 -1.02 -11.71 -15.62
C TYR A 274 -0.15 -10.66 -16.31
N LEU A 275 1.17 -10.79 -16.23
CA LEU A 275 2.11 -9.86 -16.89
C LEU A 275 1.97 -9.89 -18.43
N GLY A 276 1.61 -11.04 -19.00
CA GLY A 276 1.31 -11.21 -20.42
C GLY A 276 -0.10 -10.75 -20.85
N GLY A 277 -0.91 -10.18 -19.95
CA GLY A 277 -2.26 -9.69 -20.24
C GLY A 277 -3.29 -10.78 -20.54
N ARG A 278 -3.03 -12.04 -20.16
CA ARG A 278 -3.96 -13.17 -20.38
C ARG A 278 -4.98 -13.34 -19.27
N ILE A 279 -4.72 -12.78 -18.10
CA ILE A 279 -5.65 -12.69 -16.97
C ILE A 279 -5.58 -11.28 -16.37
N GLY A 280 -6.73 -10.74 -15.90
CA GLY A 280 -6.78 -9.38 -15.35
C GLY A 280 -8.14 -9.05 -14.77
#